data_646d49be75db973e06980158edec95be
#
_entry.id   646d49be75db973e06980158edec95be
#
_cell.length_a   1.000
_cell.length_b   1.000
_cell.length_c   1.000
_cell.angle_alpha   90.00
_cell.angle_beta   90.00
_cell.angle_gamma   90.00
#
_symmetry.space_group_name_H-M   'P 1'
#
loop_
_entity.id
_entity.type
_entity.pdbx_description
1 polymer ?
#
loop_
_entity_poly.entity_id
_entity_poly.type
_entity_poly.pdbx_seq_one_letter_code
_entity_poly.pdbx_strand_id
1 'polypeptide(L)'
;MRYADGMRWTGLGSLVLVTVLAAACSPPPPVPYQQQIQNQRAAKDAAFASDSPESPVPAADRARLLPLAYFPIDEGYHVPARLAPAPGEVALEMPTSTGQRRKMRRAGQLRFSVKGQPLTLTAFVEESDQVMQRLFVPFADASNGTETYIGGRYLDLDRTTTGLYDLDFNRAYQPYCVYNPQYDCPYPPRENRLATPIRSGERLRP
;
A
#
# COMPACT_ATOMS: atom_id res chain seq x y z
N MET A 1 -8.72 -6.49 -97.94
CA MET A 1 -8.38 -5.09 -98.27
C MET A 1 -8.43 -4.26 -97.00
N ARG A 2 -7.30 -3.58 -96.60
CA ARG A 2 -7.11 -2.50 -95.61
C ARG A 2 -7.27 -2.94 -94.13
N TYR A 3 -6.21 -3.02 -93.38
CA TYR A 3 -5.37 -2.02 -92.63
C TYR A 3 -6.17 -1.20 -91.65
N ALA A 4 -5.75 -1.30 -90.35
CA ALA A 4 -5.38 -0.25 -89.41
C ALA A 4 -5.10 -0.87 -88.06
N ASP A 5 -3.99 -0.86 -87.65
CA ASP A 5 -3.14 0.01 -86.86
C ASP A 5 -3.42 -0.02 -85.36
N GLY A 6 -2.36 -0.38 -84.73
CA GLY A 6 -2.26 -0.56 -83.31
C GLY A 6 -2.17 0.76 -82.51
N MET A 7 -2.50 0.69 -81.27
CA MET A 7 -2.06 1.66 -80.27
C MET A 7 -1.69 0.95 -78.99
N ARG A 8 -0.38 0.84 -78.80
CA ARG A 8 0.23 0.36 -77.55
C ARG A 8 0.21 1.50 -76.53
N TRP A 9 -0.58 1.34 -75.50
CA TRP A 9 -0.47 2.18 -74.31
C TRP A 9 0.43 1.54 -73.31
N THR A 10 1.66 2.09 -73.13
CA THR A 10 2.58 1.82 -72.05
C THR A 10 2.21 2.72 -70.87
N GLY A 11 1.37 2.24 -69.99
CA GLY A 11 1.08 2.92 -68.73
C GLY A 11 2.10 2.47 -67.70
N LEU A 12 3.09 3.34 -67.38
CA LEU A 12 3.91 3.19 -66.18
C LEU A 12 3.02 3.53 -64.99
N GLY A 13 2.56 2.48 -64.28
CA GLY A 13 1.92 2.64 -62.98
C GLY A 13 2.98 2.85 -61.92
N SER A 14 3.15 4.11 -61.44
CA SER A 14 3.96 4.41 -60.30
C SER A 14 3.31 3.84 -59.01
N LEU A 15 3.89 2.76 -58.50
CA LEU A 15 3.48 2.17 -57.23
C LEU A 15 4.00 3.06 -56.09
N VAL A 16 3.12 3.91 -55.53
CA VAL A 16 3.43 4.70 -54.32
C VAL A 16 3.34 3.78 -53.11
N LEU A 17 4.50 3.39 -52.63
CA LEU A 17 4.62 2.60 -51.40
C LEU A 17 4.39 3.52 -50.18
N VAL A 18 3.16 3.55 -49.66
CA VAL A 18 2.83 4.25 -48.41
C VAL A 18 3.34 3.41 -47.23
N THR A 19 4.51 3.78 -46.72
CA THR A 19 5.03 3.24 -45.45
C THR A 19 4.27 3.87 -44.31
N VAL A 20 3.31 3.14 -43.74
CA VAL A 20 2.66 3.49 -42.46
C VAL A 20 3.66 3.22 -41.35
N LEU A 21 4.30 4.28 -40.83
CA LEU A 21 5.03 4.19 -39.57
C LEU A 21 4.02 3.94 -38.45
N ALA A 22 3.87 2.71 -38.01
CA ALA A 22 3.22 2.38 -36.76
C ALA A 22 4.10 2.89 -35.62
N ALA A 23 3.79 4.06 -35.07
CA ALA A 23 4.36 4.52 -33.82
C ALA A 23 3.92 3.53 -32.72
N ALA A 24 4.80 2.59 -32.37
CA ALA A 24 4.57 1.69 -31.25
C ALA A 24 4.56 2.56 -29.96
N CYS A 25 3.37 2.80 -29.42
CA CYS A 25 3.21 3.36 -28.07
C CYS A 25 3.76 2.34 -27.05
N SER A 26 5.04 2.42 -26.77
CA SER A 26 5.61 1.67 -25.63
C SER A 26 5.01 2.25 -24.35
N PRO A 27 4.55 1.43 -23.41
CA PRO A 27 4.11 1.93 -22.11
C PRO A 27 5.26 2.70 -21.44
N PRO A 28 4.95 3.77 -20.68
CA PRO A 28 5.99 4.49 -19.96
C PRO A 28 6.76 3.53 -19.02
N PRO A 29 8.05 3.80 -18.77
CA PRO A 29 8.84 2.97 -17.87
C PRO A 29 8.21 2.99 -16.46
N PRO A 30 8.30 1.88 -15.70
CA PRO A 30 7.77 1.82 -14.36
C PRO A 30 8.43 2.88 -13.47
N VAL A 31 7.62 3.53 -12.63
CA VAL A 31 8.12 4.52 -11.67
C VAL A 31 9.05 3.82 -10.66
N PRO A 32 10.25 4.34 -10.40
CA PRO A 32 11.16 3.77 -9.42
C PRO A 32 10.51 3.65 -8.03
N TYR A 33 10.84 2.59 -7.28
CA TYR A 33 10.22 2.30 -5.99
C TYR A 33 10.28 3.49 -5.01
N GLN A 34 11.44 4.11 -4.84
CA GLN A 34 11.57 5.28 -3.97
C GLN A 34 10.63 6.42 -4.36
N GLN A 35 10.49 6.68 -5.66
CA GLN A 35 9.57 7.69 -6.16
C GLN A 35 8.10 7.32 -5.90
N GLN A 36 7.75 6.03 -5.99
CA GLN A 36 6.40 5.56 -5.64
C GLN A 36 6.08 5.86 -4.17
N ILE A 37 6.99 5.55 -3.24
CA ILE A 37 6.79 5.82 -1.82
C ILE A 37 6.73 7.33 -1.55
N GLN A 38 7.60 8.13 -2.16
CA GLN A 38 7.57 9.59 -2.04
C GLN A 38 6.24 10.17 -2.53
N ASN A 39 5.75 9.74 -3.69
CA ASN A 39 4.47 10.18 -4.24
C ASN A 39 3.30 9.81 -3.31
N GLN A 40 3.30 8.61 -2.73
CA GLN A 40 2.27 8.18 -1.78
C GLN A 40 2.28 9.03 -0.50
N ARG A 41 3.47 9.32 0.04
CA ARG A 41 3.63 10.20 1.22
C ARG A 41 3.11 11.60 0.93
N ALA A 42 3.49 12.18 -0.20
CA ALA A 42 3.01 13.50 -0.63
C ALA A 42 1.49 13.53 -0.86
N ALA A 43 0.93 12.50 -1.46
CA ALA A 43 -0.52 12.38 -1.66
C ALA A 43 -1.26 12.28 -0.32
N LYS A 44 -0.72 11.53 0.65
CA LYS A 44 -1.30 11.42 1.99
C LYS A 44 -1.24 12.75 2.73
N ASP A 45 -0.10 13.46 2.69
CA ASP A 45 0.03 14.79 3.29
C ASP A 45 -0.98 15.77 2.69
N ALA A 46 -1.15 15.78 1.37
CA ALA A 46 -2.14 16.62 0.69
C ALA A 46 -3.58 16.26 1.11
N ALA A 47 -3.91 14.98 1.21
CA ALA A 47 -5.23 14.52 1.66
C ALA A 47 -5.51 14.95 3.11
N PHE A 48 -4.51 14.85 3.99
CA PHE A 48 -4.64 15.23 5.39
C PHE A 48 -4.69 16.76 5.59
N ALA A 49 -4.08 17.53 4.68
CA ALA A 49 -4.15 18.98 4.67
C ALA A 49 -5.46 19.52 4.07
N SER A 50 -6.24 18.69 3.40
CA SER A 50 -7.47 19.11 2.73
C SER A 50 -8.60 19.42 3.71
N ASP A 51 -9.61 20.19 3.25
CA ASP A 51 -10.85 20.44 4.00
C ASP A 51 -11.88 19.30 3.85
N SER A 52 -11.46 18.17 3.30
CA SER A 52 -12.31 16.99 3.23
C SER A 52 -12.73 16.51 4.62
N PRO A 53 -14.01 16.13 4.82
CA PRO A 53 -14.45 15.51 6.07
C PRO A 53 -13.76 14.16 6.35
N GLU A 54 -13.11 13.57 5.35
CA GLU A 54 -12.33 12.35 5.48
C GLU A 54 -10.92 12.58 6.05
N SER A 55 -10.46 13.84 6.12
CA SER A 55 -9.17 14.16 6.73
C SER A 55 -9.22 13.87 8.24
N PRO A 56 -8.32 13.03 8.77
CA PRO A 56 -8.26 12.78 10.20
C PRO A 56 -7.61 13.94 10.99
N VAL A 57 -7.02 14.91 10.29
CA VAL A 57 -6.31 16.04 10.92
C VAL A 57 -7.24 17.24 11.02
N PRO A 58 -7.63 17.64 12.24
CA PRO A 58 -8.43 18.86 12.43
C PRO A 58 -7.73 20.08 11.83
N ALA A 59 -8.47 21.00 11.23
CA ALA A 59 -7.92 22.20 10.59
C ALA A 59 -6.98 22.99 11.52
N ALA A 60 -7.35 23.11 12.80
CA ALA A 60 -6.56 23.82 13.81
C ALA A 60 -5.20 23.15 14.11
N ASP A 61 -5.08 21.85 13.86
CA ASP A 61 -3.88 21.07 14.18
C ASP A 61 -2.95 20.86 12.98
N ARG A 62 -3.36 21.21 11.76
CA ARG A 62 -2.59 20.97 10.54
C ARG A 62 -1.18 21.56 10.59
N ALA A 63 -1.04 22.80 11.04
CA ALA A 63 0.27 23.45 11.13
C ALA A 63 1.23 22.72 12.09
N ARG A 64 0.70 22.05 13.10
CA ARG A 64 1.48 21.27 14.07
C ARG A 64 1.78 19.86 13.60
N LEU A 65 0.85 19.22 12.90
CA LEU A 65 0.92 17.80 12.56
C LEU A 65 1.45 17.51 11.16
N LEU A 66 1.36 18.48 10.24
CA LEU A 66 1.76 18.28 8.84
C LEU A 66 3.03 19.09 8.48
N PRO A 67 3.82 18.64 7.48
CA PRO A 67 3.70 17.32 6.87
C PRO A 67 3.95 16.19 7.88
N LEU A 68 3.45 14.99 7.59
CA LEU A 68 3.69 13.81 8.44
C LEU A 68 5.20 13.49 8.51
N ALA A 69 5.64 12.92 9.62
CA ALA A 69 7.01 12.49 9.77
C ALA A 69 7.18 11.01 9.38
N TYR A 70 8.26 10.72 8.67
CA TYR A 70 8.60 9.38 8.20
C TYR A 70 10.03 9.02 8.51
N PHE A 71 10.30 7.73 8.65
CA PHE A 71 11.65 7.22 8.55
C PHE A 71 12.16 7.33 7.09
N PRO A 72 13.48 7.35 6.87
CA PRO A 72 14.04 7.19 5.52
C PRO A 72 13.47 5.96 4.81
N ILE A 73 13.30 6.04 3.49
CA ILE A 73 12.88 4.90 2.70
C ILE A 73 14.01 3.88 2.67
N ASP A 74 13.72 2.65 3.05
CA ASP A 74 14.67 1.55 3.08
C ASP A 74 14.02 0.30 2.47
N GLU A 75 14.51 -0.11 1.29
CA GLU A 75 14.00 -1.27 0.56
C GLU A 75 14.19 -2.59 1.33
N GLY A 76 15.10 -2.63 2.31
CA GLY A 76 15.26 -3.78 3.20
C GLY A 76 14.04 -4.05 4.12
N TYR A 77 13.09 -3.13 4.14
CA TYR A 77 11.79 -3.29 4.82
C TYR A 77 10.62 -3.57 3.84
N HIS A 78 10.90 -3.76 2.57
CA HIS A 78 9.95 -4.16 1.54
C HIS A 78 10.23 -5.62 1.19
N VAL A 79 9.42 -6.54 1.70
CA VAL A 79 9.74 -7.97 1.70
C VAL A 79 8.53 -8.82 1.30
N PRO A 80 8.75 -9.97 0.62
CA PRO A 80 7.68 -10.92 0.37
C PRO A 80 7.27 -11.59 1.69
N ALA A 81 5.96 -11.72 1.89
CA ALA A 81 5.37 -12.44 3.01
C ALA A 81 4.45 -13.56 2.52
N ARG A 82 4.55 -14.73 3.14
CA ARG A 82 3.63 -15.84 2.89
C ARG A 82 2.56 -15.89 3.96
N LEU A 83 1.29 -15.85 3.53
CA LEU A 83 0.15 -16.06 4.42
C LEU A 83 -0.08 -17.57 4.61
N ALA A 84 0.06 -18.02 5.85
CA ALA A 84 -0.46 -19.31 6.28
C ALA A 84 -1.87 -19.08 6.84
N PRO A 85 -2.94 -19.63 6.20
CA PRO A 85 -4.30 -19.44 6.66
C PRO A 85 -4.49 -19.84 8.12
N ALA A 86 -5.33 -19.15 8.86
CA ALA A 86 -5.69 -19.53 10.20
C ALA A 86 -6.51 -20.84 10.17
N PRO A 87 -6.28 -21.78 11.10
CA PRO A 87 -7.13 -22.95 11.21
C PRO A 87 -8.50 -22.52 11.75
N GLY A 88 -9.50 -22.50 10.89
CA GLY A 88 -10.89 -22.09 11.21
C GLY A 88 -11.06 -20.57 11.33
N GLU A 89 -12.33 -20.15 11.42
CA GLU A 89 -12.67 -18.74 11.67
C GLU A 89 -12.55 -18.46 13.17
N VAL A 90 -11.49 -17.82 13.57
CA VAL A 90 -11.32 -17.39 14.96
C VAL A 90 -11.67 -15.91 15.06
N ALA A 91 -12.93 -15.64 15.44
CA ALA A 91 -13.36 -14.31 15.82
C ALA A 91 -12.66 -13.88 17.11
N LEU A 92 -12.28 -12.61 17.19
CA LEU A 92 -11.73 -12.00 18.39
C LEU A 92 -12.21 -10.57 18.53
N GLU A 93 -12.17 -10.07 19.74
CA GLU A 93 -12.42 -8.66 20.02
C GLU A 93 -11.13 -7.95 20.34
N MET A 94 -10.74 -6.99 19.49
CA MET A 94 -9.59 -6.13 19.71
C MET A 94 -9.99 -4.92 20.56
N PRO A 95 -9.31 -4.65 21.68
CA PRO A 95 -9.49 -3.42 22.42
C PRO A 95 -9.06 -2.21 21.56
N THR A 96 -9.74 -1.09 21.74
CA THR A 96 -9.51 0.13 20.96
C THR A 96 -9.10 1.31 21.84
N SER A 97 -8.67 2.39 21.20
CA SER A 97 -8.21 3.63 21.86
C SER A 97 -9.29 4.34 22.68
N THR A 98 -10.57 4.12 22.40
CA THR A 98 -11.71 4.69 23.12
C THR A 98 -12.25 3.76 24.22
N GLY A 99 -11.61 2.62 24.45
CA GLY A 99 -12.07 1.60 25.40
C GLY A 99 -13.15 0.67 24.86
N GLN A 100 -13.49 0.78 23.58
CA GLN A 100 -14.41 -0.13 22.91
C GLN A 100 -13.70 -1.42 22.50
N ARG A 101 -14.44 -2.32 21.85
CA ARG A 101 -13.92 -3.55 21.26
C ARG A 101 -14.37 -3.68 19.83
N ARG A 102 -13.44 -3.95 18.92
CA ARG A 102 -13.73 -4.17 17.52
C ARG A 102 -13.69 -5.66 17.21
N LYS A 103 -14.75 -6.15 16.61
CA LYS A 103 -14.85 -7.55 16.21
C LYS A 103 -14.06 -7.79 14.92
N MET A 104 -13.12 -8.69 15.00
CA MET A 104 -12.21 -9.04 13.92
C MET A 104 -12.17 -10.57 13.75
N ARG A 105 -11.76 -11.04 12.59
CA ARG A 105 -11.43 -12.45 12.32
C ARG A 105 -9.95 -12.57 11.92
N ARG A 106 -9.28 -13.61 12.39
CA ARG A 106 -7.91 -13.92 11.93
C ARG A 106 -7.97 -14.48 10.51
N ALA A 107 -7.36 -13.79 9.56
CA ALA A 107 -7.19 -14.28 8.19
C ALA A 107 -6.07 -15.31 8.08
N GLY A 108 -5.00 -15.14 8.86
CA GLY A 108 -3.85 -16.02 8.86
C GLY A 108 -2.62 -15.38 9.46
N GLN A 109 -1.50 -16.08 9.37
CA GLN A 109 -0.21 -15.63 9.85
C GLN A 109 0.71 -15.35 8.65
N LEU A 110 1.15 -14.11 8.51
CA LEU A 110 2.17 -13.69 7.56
C LEU A 110 3.54 -14.08 8.09
N ARG A 111 4.29 -14.86 7.31
CA ARG A 111 5.67 -15.25 7.61
C ARG A 111 6.60 -14.55 6.62
N PHE A 112 7.60 -13.86 7.14
CA PHE A 112 8.52 -13.06 6.34
C PHE A 112 9.88 -12.93 7.02
N SER A 113 10.85 -12.32 6.34
CA SER A 113 12.17 -12.03 6.91
C SER A 113 12.53 -10.58 6.62
N VAL A 114 12.91 -9.83 7.65
CA VAL A 114 13.41 -8.47 7.53
C VAL A 114 14.88 -8.46 7.96
N LYS A 115 15.77 -8.00 7.08
CA LYS A 115 17.21 -7.93 7.34
C LYS A 115 17.79 -9.24 7.89
N GLY A 116 17.33 -10.37 7.33
CA GLY A 116 17.76 -11.72 7.73
C GLY A 116 17.08 -12.26 8.98
N GLN A 117 16.26 -11.49 9.69
CA GLN A 117 15.53 -11.94 10.87
C GLN A 117 14.15 -12.47 10.48
N PRO A 118 13.82 -13.74 10.76
CA PRO A 118 12.49 -14.29 10.54
C PRO A 118 11.50 -13.70 11.54
N LEU A 119 10.37 -13.23 11.03
CA LEU A 119 9.31 -12.59 11.78
C LEU A 119 7.93 -13.10 11.34
N THR A 120 6.95 -12.90 12.19
CA THR A 120 5.55 -13.24 11.90
C THR A 120 4.62 -12.14 12.38
N LEU A 121 3.54 -11.90 11.62
CA LEU A 121 2.43 -11.05 12.01
C LEU A 121 1.12 -11.73 11.64
N THR A 122 0.14 -11.66 12.50
CA THR A 122 -1.22 -12.12 12.21
C THR A 122 -1.93 -11.03 11.42
N ALA A 123 -2.54 -11.42 10.31
CA ALA A 123 -3.41 -10.57 9.52
C ALA A 123 -4.87 -10.79 9.92
N PHE A 124 -5.64 -9.72 9.88
CA PHE A 124 -7.04 -9.70 10.30
C PHE A 124 -7.93 -9.14 9.19
N VAL A 125 -9.22 -9.43 9.31
CA VAL A 125 -10.30 -8.79 8.55
C VAL A 125 -11.40 -8.40 9.51
N GLU A 126 -12.15 -7.36 9.20
CA GLU A 126 -13.34 -7.05 9.99
C GLU A 126 -14.35 -8.20 9.91
N GLU A 127 -15.10 -8.46 10.99
CA GLU A 127 -16.08 -9.54 11.02
C GLU A 127 -17.15 -9.35 9.94
N SER A 128 -17.50 -8.11 9.62
CA SER A 128 -18.45 -7.73 8.57
C SER A 128 -17.93 -7.90 7.16
N ASP A 129 -16.60 -7.93 6.96
CA ASP A 129 -15.99 -8.08 5.63
C ASP A 129 -15.95 -9.56 5.20
N GLN A 130 -17.04 -9.99 4.54
CA GLN A 130 -17.16 -11.36 4.03
C GLN A 130 -16.28 -11.63 2.78
N VAL A 131 -15.89 -10.60 2.06
CA VAL A 131 -15.11 -10.72 0.81
C VAL A 131 -13.61 -10.74 1.06
N MET A 132 -13.18 -10.29 2.24
CA MET A 132 -11.77 -10.17 2.63
C MET A 132 -10.92 -9.47 1.56
N GLN A 133 -11.38 -8.34 1.07
CA GLN A 133 -10.68 -7.61 0.00
C GLN A 133 -9.34 -7.05 0.47
N ARG A 134 -9.24 -6.74 1.76
CA ARG A 134 -8.04 -6.17 2.36
C ARG A 134 -7.75 -6.84 3.70
N LEU A 135 -6.47 -7.15 3.92
CA LEU A 135 -5.99 -7.61 5.21
C LEU A 135 -5.52 -6.41 6.03
N PHE A 136 -5.98 -6.33 7.25
CA PHE A 136 -5.51 -5.38 8.26
C PHE A 136 -4.42 -6.03 9.11
N VAL A 137 -3.24 -5.41 9.20
CA VAL A 137 -2.10 -5.92 9.94
C VAL A 137 -1.64 -4.87 10.96
N PRO A 138 -2.31 -4.78 12.11
CA PRO A 138 -1.84 -3.93 13.20
C PRO A 138 -0.62 -4.57 13.86
N PHE A 139 0.42 -3.78 14.13
CA PHE A 139 1.63 -4.27 14.79
C PHE A 139 2.21 -3.26 15.75
N ALA A 140 2.87 -3.76 16.78
CA ALA A 140 3.73 -3.01 17.66
C ALA A 140 5.16 -3.52 17.55
N ASP A 141 6.14 -2.67 17.79
CA ASP A 141 7.55 -3.01 17.71
C ASP A 141 8.36 -2.22 18.78
N ALA A 142 9.66 -2.49 18.88
CA ALA A 142 10.51 -1.87 19.89
C ALA A 142 10.71 -0.33 19.72
N SER A 143 10.19 0.29 18.66
CA SER A 143 10.21 1.75 18.48
C SER A 143 9.01 2.45 19.13
N ASN A 144 7.99 1.68 19.56
CA ASN A 144 6.76 2.24 20.13
C ASN A 144 7.01 3.00 21.44
N GLY A 145 6.40 4.17 21.56
CA GLY A 145 6.53 5.04 22.73
C GLY A 145 7.77 5.92 22.73
N THR A 146 8.69 5.72 21.78
CA THR A 146 9.90 6.55 21.62
C THR A 146 9.96 7.21 20.26
N GLU A 147 9.95 6.41 19.18
CA GLU A 147 10.04 6.89 17.80
C GLU A 147 8.70 6.81 17.07
N THR A 148 7.81 5.90 17.50
CA THR A 148 6.48 5.70 16.91
C THR A 148 5.42 5.70 18.01
N TYR A 149 4.16 5.80 17.62
CA TYR A 149 3.04 5.83 18.55
C TYR A 149 3.02 4.62 19.47
N ILE A 150 2.77 4.84 20.76
CA ILE A 150 2.76 3.79 21.79
C ILE A 150 1.75 2.68 21.49
N GLY A 151 0.64 3.02 20.85
CA GLY A 151 -0.43 2.08 20.46
C GLY A 151 -0.14 1.27 19.19
N GLY A 152 1.05 1.38 18.59
CA GLY A 152 1.43 0.64 17.40
C GLY A 152 1.12 1.37 16.09
N ARG A 153 1.34 0.65 14.99
CA ARG A 153 1.12 1.11 13.61
C ARG A 153 0.38 0.04 12.82
N TYR A 154 -0.04 0.40 11.62
CA TYR A 154 -0.85 -0.44 10.76
C TYR A 154 -0.23 -0.62 9.38
N LEU A 155 -0.54 -1.76 8.78
CA LEU A 155 -0.39 -2.03 7.36
C LEU A 155 -1.70 -2.57 6.82
N ASP A 156 -2.06 -2.13 5.64
CA ASP A 156 -3.17 -2.69 4.86
C ASP A 156 -2.57 -3.41 3.64
N LEU A 157 -3.00 -4.64 3.40
CA LEU A 157 -2.54 -5.45 2.29
C LEU A 157 -3.73 -5.85 1.43
N ASP A 158 -3.65 -5.55 0.14
CA ASP A 158 -4.67 -6.00 -0.81
C ASP A 158 -4.61 -7.53 -0.95
N ARG A 159 -5.77 -8.16 -1.06
CA ARG A 159 -5.88 -9.60 -1.19
C ARG A 159 -5.18 -10.10 -2.45
N THR A 160 -4.46 -11.20 -2.30
CA THR A 160 -3.90 -11.94 -3.42
C THR A 160 -4.49 -13.36 -3.47
N THR A 161 -4.51 -13.96 -4.66
CA THR A 161 -4.92 -15.34 -4.86
C THR A 161 -3.79 -16.34 -4.65
N THR A 162 -2.55 -15.85 -4.58
CA THR A 162 -1.35 -16.68 -4.49
C THR A 162 -0.93 -17.01 -3.05
N GLY A 163 -1.48 -16.28 -2.06
CA GLY A 163 -1.02 -16.32 -0.67
C GLY A 163 0.34 -15.68 -0.44
N LEU A 164 0.92 -15.05 -1.48
CA LEU A 164 2.11 -14.22 -1.38
C LEU A 164 1.69 -12.75 -1.35
N TYR A 165 2.18 -12.04 -0.37
CA TYR A 165 1.88 -10.62 -0.16
C TYR A 165 3.13 -9.78 -0.26
N ASP A 166 2.96 -8.58 -0.75
CA ASP A 166 3.99 -7.55 -0.78
C ASP A 166 3.92 -6.77 0.54
N LEU A 167 4.73 -7.18 1.52
CA LEU A 167 4.75 -6.59 2.85
C LEU A 167 5.76 -5.45 2.90
N ASP A 168 5.26 -4.22 2.78
CA ASP A 168 6.09 -3.02 2.69
C ASP A 168 5.92 -2.13 3.94
N PHE A 169 6.86 -2.21 4.87
CA PHE A 169 6.85 -1.37 6.07
C PHE A 169 7.13 0.11 5.78
N ASN A 170 7.63 0.49 4.59
CA ASN A 170 7.72 1.90 4.21
C ASN A 170 6.35 2.55 4.05
N ARG A 171 5.29 1.74 3.97
CA ARG A 171 3.88 2.14 3.93
C ARG A 171 3.19 2.05 5.30
N ALA A 172 3.91 1.60 6.34
CA ALA A 172 3.33 1.53 7.69
C ALA A 172 2.91 2.92 8.16
N TYR A 173 1.71 3.00 8.75
CA TYR A 173 1.11 4.26 9.14
C TYR A 173 0.63 4.25 10.57
N GLN A 174 0.54 5.43 11.17
CA GLN A 174 0.01 5.63 12.51
C GLN A 174 -1.52 5.63 12.49
N PRO A 175 -2.18 5.08 13.54
CA PRO A 175 -3.64 5.15 13.68
C PRO A 175 -4.15 6.60 13.66
N TYR A 176 -5.34 6.83 13.16
CA TYR A 176 -5.93 8.18 13.08
C TYR A 176 -6.15 8.83 14.44
N CYS A 177 -6.29 8.03 15.51
CA CYS A 177 -6.37 8.57 16.88
C CYS A 177 -5.11 9.31 17.36
N VAL A 178 -3.98 9.16 16.65
CA VAL A 178 -2.77 9.98 16.86
C VAL A 178 -3.01 11.45 16.47
N TYR A 179 -3.82 11.66 15.44
CA TYR A 179 -4.12 12.98 14.87
C TYR A 179 -5.40 13.59 15.47
N ASN A 180 -6.39 12.74 15.76
CA ASN A 180 -7.66 13.16 16.31
C ASN A 180 -8.20 12.07 17.26
N PRO A 181 -8.31 12.35 18.57
CA PRO A 181 -8.73 11.38 19.58
C PRO A 181 -10.18 10.88 19.44
N GLN A 182 -10.97 11.48 18.55
CA GLN A 182 -12.32 11.00 18.25
C GLN A 182 -12.32 9.68 17.46
N TYR A 183 -11.20 9.33 16.81
CA TYR A 183 -11.09 8.06 16.09
C TYR A 183 -10.91 6.89 17.03
N ASP A 184 -11.70 5.85 16.79
CA ASP A 184 -11.62 4.57 17.51
C ASP A 184 -10.68 3.61 16.80
N CYS A 185 -9.49 3.39 17.36
CA CYS A 185 -8.38 2.68 16.71
C CYS A 185 -8.06 1.39 17.47
N PRO A 186 -8.08 0.20 16.82
CA PRO A 186 -7.78 -1.08 17.47
C PRO A 186 -6.29 -1.20 17.82
N TYR A 187 -6.00 -1.69 19.02
CA TYR A 187 -4.63 -1.96 19.43
C TYR A 187 -4.12 -3.31 18.89
N PRO A 188 -2.85 -3.38 18.43
CA PRO A 188 -2.23 -4.63 18.04
C PRO A 188 -2.31 -5.68 19.14
N PRO A 189 -2.74 -6.91 18.84
CA PRO A 189 -2.75 -7.99 19.81
C PRO A 189 -1.33 -8.44 20.18
N ARG A 190 -1.19 -9.24 21.23
CA ARG A 190 0.13 -9.65 21.75
C ARG A 190 0.98 -10.38 20.72
N GLU A 191 0.38 -11.20 19.88
CA GLU A 191 1.04 -11.94 18.82
C GLU A 191 1.63 -11.06 17.72
N ASN A 192 1.20 -9.78 17.62
CA ASN A 192 1.72 -8.80 16.68
C ASN A 192 2.68 -7.80 17.31
N ARG A 193 3.38 -8.21 18.37
CA ARG A 193 4.44 -7.42 19.00
C ARG A 193 5.81 -7.94 18.59
N LEU A 194 6.53 -7.17 17.78
CA LEU A 194 7.87 -7.48 17.33
C LEU A 194 8.89 -6.98 18.36
N ALA A 195 9.84 -7.82 18.74
CA ALA A 195 10.93 -7.45 19.65
C ALA A 195 11.97 -6.52 18.97
N THR A 196 11.99 -6.50 17.64
CA THR A 196 12.91 -5.70 16.85
C THR A 196 12.25 -4.39 16.42
N PRO A 197 12.96 -3.23 16.48
CA PRO A 197 12.40 -1.97 16.01
C PRO A 197 12.27 -1.97 14.48
N ILE A 198 11.12 -1.58 13.97
CA ILE A 198 10.84 -1.39 12.54
C ILE A 198 10.96 0.10 12.22
N ARG A 199 12.17 0.56 11.87
CA ARG A 199 12.43 1.95 11.52
C ARG A 199 12.13 2.23 10.05
N SER A 200 10.87 2.06 9.68
CA SER A 200 10.33 2.30 8.35
C SER A 200 8.88 2.80 8.45
N GLY A 201 8.38 3.54 7.46
CA GLY A 201 7.03 4.11 7.47
C GLY A 201 6.91 5.38 8.33
N GLU A 202 5.72 5.64 8.84
CA GLU A 202 5.43 6.82 9.67
C GLU A 202 6.07 6.73 11.06
N ARG A 203 6.47 7.90 11.57
CA ARG A 203 7.01 8.08 12.92
C ARG A 203 6.41 9.30 13.61
N LEU A 204 6.60 9.41 14.91
CA LEU A 204 6.29 10.64 15.62
C LEU A 204 7.23 11.78 15.14
N ARG A 205 6.72 12.99 15.15
CA ARG A 205 7.55 14.18 14.96
C ARG A 205 8.45 14.32 16.18
N PRO A 206 9.73 14.68 15.96
CA PRO A 206 10.64 15.02 17.06
C PRO A 206 10.14 16.18 17.92
#